data_0a6601ea52b89501955daf2ce3cc2309
#
_entry.id   0a6601ea52b89501955daf2ce3cc2309
#
_cell.length_a   1.000
_cell.length_b   1.000
_cell.length_c   1.000
_cell.angle_alpha   90.00
_cell.angle_beta   90.00
_cell.angle_gamma   90.00
#
_symmetry.space_group_name_H-M   'P 1'
#
loop_
_entity.id
_entity.type
_entity.pdbx_description
1 polymer ?
#
loop_
_entity_poly.entity_id
_entity_poly.type
_entity_poly.pdbx_seq_one_letter_code
_entity_poly.pdbx_strand_id
1 'polypeptide(L)'
;MRRLFRITSGWLAILVLLATISSANAHPHVWVDLRVKPLMNAQGELLGLQQAWRFDPFYSLVLIEELERGGPKAELEERYDQLASEIVNNLNGVHFFTQGQLFLSEPSLQSKASWGKVTDYTLLRIGQRIEIKFFLPLNQPLLLTAAPFNYQIYDPTYYIEMLHALEAGLDSTALSQGCAAQLTAPKPSADLIEKALSLDKTETAEDPQLGLYFAERVTLECLN
;
A
#
# COMPACT_ATOMS: atom_id res chain seq x y z
N MET A 1 -22.58 -60.50 -5.43
CA MET A 1 -22.82 -59.25 -6.14
C MET A 1 -23.04 -58.01 -5.25
N ARG A 2 -23.41 -58.09 -3.96
CA ARG A 2 -23.67 -56.91 -3.09
C ARG A 2 -22.41 -56.17 -2.54
N ARG A 3 -21.24 -56.80 -2.58
CA ARG A 3 -20.00 -56.15 -2.04
C ARG A 3 -19.26 -55.23 -3.04
N LEU A 4 -19.39 -55.47 -4.34
CA LEU A 4 -18.77 -54.66 -5.37
C LEU A 4 -19.43 -53.25 -5.50
N PHE A 5 -20.72 -53.15 -5.23
CA PHE A 5 -21.48 -51.90 -5.34
C PHE A 5 -21.16 -50.89 -4.22
N ARG A 6 -20.65 -51.36 -3.06
CA ARG A 6 -20.27 -50.49 -1.94
C ARG A 6 -18.92 -49.81 -2.11
N ILE A 7 -18.00 -50.43 -2.84
CA ILE A 7 -16.66 -49.90 -3.07
C ILE A 7 -16.71 -48.78 -4.13
N THR A 8 -17.52 -48.93 -5.16
CA THR A 8 -17.67 -47.93 -6.22
C THR A 8 -18.34 -46.67 -5.73
N SER A 9 -19.32 -46.74 -4.80
CA SER A 9 -19.95 -45.58 -4.20
C SER A 9 -18.99 -44.74 -3.34
N GLY A 10 -18.07 -45.39 -2.62
CA GLY A 10 -17.05 -44.68 -1.82
C GLY A 10 -16.05 -43.89 -2.67
N TRP A 11 -15.61 -44.49 -3.76
CA TRP A 11 -14.69 -43.82 -4.69
C TRP A 11 -15.34 -42.64 -5.43
N LEU A 12 -16.64 -42.77 -5.79
CA LEU A 12 -17.40 -41.68 -6.43
C LEU A 12 -17.57 -40.47 -5.48
N ALA A 13 -17.83 -40.72 -4.18
CA ALA A 13 -17.96 -39.71 -3.18
C ALA A 13 -16.62 -38.96 -2.94
N ILE A 14 -15.49 -39.65 -2.94
CA ILE A 14 -14.15 -39.05 -2.83
C ILE A 14 -13.83 -38.24 -4.08
N LEU A 15 -14.18 -38.71 -5.28
CA LEU A 15 -13.96 -37.98 -6.53
C LEU A 15 -14.80 -36.67 -6.59
N VAL A 16 -16.04 -36.72 -6.09
CA VAL A 16 -16.91 -35.51 -6.00
C VAL A 16 -16.37 -34.52 -4.96
N LEU A 17 -15.83 -35.02 -3.84
CA LEU A 17 -15.23 -34.13 -2.81
C LEU A 17 -13.94 -33.46 -3.31
N LEU A 18 -13.15 -34.11 -4.15
CA LEU A 18 -11.94 -33.53 -4.77
C LEU A 18 -12.28 -32.56 -5.89
N ALA A 19 -13.43 -32.66 -6.54
CA ALA A 19 -13.87 -31.71 -7.59
C ALA A 19 -14.36 -30.36 -7.04
N THR A 20 -14.54 -30.21 -5.73
CA THR A 20 -14.98 -28.96 -5.09
C THR A 20 -13.83 -28.11 -4.55
N ILE A 21 -12.58 -28.43 -4.90
CA ILE A 21 -11.47 -27.54 -4.60
C ILE A 21 -11.57 -26.36 -5.58
N SER A 22 -12.43 -25.40 -5.24
CA SER A 22 -12.47 -24.10 -5.91
C SER A 22 -11.11 -23.45 -5.72
N SER A 23 -10.47 -23.05 -6.80
CA SER A 23 -9.29 -22.19 -6.74
C SER A 23 -9.65 -20.98 -5.90
N ALA A 24 -9.00 -20.81 -4.77
CA ALA A 24 -9.16 -19.59 -3.97
C ALA A 24 -8.48 -18.46 -4.73
N ASN A 25 -9.25 -17.78 -5.58
CA ASN A 25 -8.85 -16.57 -6.26
C ASN A 25 -9.04 -15.44 -5.26
N ALA A 26 -8.01 -14.68 -4.99
CA ALA A 26 -8.08 -13.57 -4.06
C ALA A 26 -7.03 -12.49 -4.39
N HIS A 27 -7.48 -11.36 -4.86
CA HIS A 27 -6.77 -10.10 -4.73
C HIS A 27 -7.34 -9.37 -3.50
N PRO A 28 -6.53 -8.66 -2.73
CA PRO A 28 -5.07 -8.49 -2.84
C PRO A 28 -4.27 -9.68 -2.28
N HIS A 29 -2.97 -9.75 -2.65
CA HIS A 29 -2.04 -10.78 -2.18
C HIS A 29 -1.11 -10.31 -1.07
N VAL A 30 -0.96 -9.00 -0.91
CA VAL A 30 -0.13 -8.35 0.10
C VAL A 30 -0.94 -7.23 0.73
N TRP A 31 -0.86 -7.09 2.04
CA TRP A 31 -1.48 -5.99 2.78
C TRP A 31 -0.42 -5.11 3.43
N VAL A 32 -0.59 -3.81 3.29
CA VAL A 32 0.30 -2.81 3.88
C VAL A 32 -0.49 -1.86 4.77
N ASP A 33 -0.15 -1.84 6.06
CA ASP A 33 -0.63 -0.81 6.98
C ASP A 33 0.23 0.45 6.80
N LEU A 34 -0.39 1.52 6.31
CA LEU A 34 0.25 2.82 6.12
C LEU A 34 0.23 3.63 7.42
N ARG A 35 1.35 4.33 7.69
CA ARG A 35 1.40 5.46 8.60
C ARG A 35 2.03 6.62 7.86
N VAL A 36 1.29 7.71 7.77
CA VAL A 36 1.70 8.87 6.99
C VAL A 36 1.65 10.11 7.85
N LYS A 37 2.74 10.88 7.80
CA LYS A 37 2.88 12.16 8.47
C LYS A 37 3.27 13.23 7.45
N PRO A 38 2.36 14.12 7.06
CA PRO A 38 2.70 15.26 6.25
C PRO A 38 3.66 16.20 7.01
N LEU A 39 4.77 16.57 6.40
CA LEU A 39 5.77 17.46 7.01
C LEU A 39 5.68 18.86 6.40
N MET A 40 5.63 19.87 7.26
CA MET A 40 5.61 21.28 6.86
C MET A 40 6.86 22.02 7.36
N ASN A 41 7.26 23.06 6.63
CA ASN A 41 8.29 23.97 7.09
C ASN A 41 7.71 25.09 8.00
N ALA A 42 8.59 25.95 8.50
CA ALA A 42 8.20 27.08 9.35
C ALA A 42 7.35 28.15 8.62
N GLN A 43 7.34 28.13 7.28
CA GLN A 43 6.54 29.01 6.43
C GLN A 43 5.13 28.44 6.16
N GLY A 44 4.81 27.26 6.68
CA GLY A 44 3.53 26.59 6.47
C GLY A 44 3.39 25.93 5.09
N GLU A 45 4.52 25.60 4.45
CA GLU A 45 4.51 24.89 3.17
C GLU A 45 4.73 23.40 3.40
N LEU A 46 3.98 22.55 2.69
CA LEU A 46 4.14 21.11 2.68
C LEU A 46 5.45 20.73 1.96
N LEU A 47 6.34 20.07 2.67
CA LEU A 47 7.63 19.59 2.16
C LEU A 47 7.54 18.20 1.52
N GLY A 48 6.61 17.37 1.98
CA GLY A 48 6.46 15.99 1.55
C GLY A 48 5.75 15.15 2.59
N LEU A 49 5.82 13.83 2.40
CA LEU A 49 5.16 12.84 3.25
C LEU A 49 6.20 11.91 3.87
N GLN A 50 6.29 11.90 5.19
CA GLN A 50 6.99 10.82 5.89
C GLN A 50 6.04 9.63 5.94
N GLN A 51 6.47 8.49 5.42
CA GLN A 51 5.66 7.29 5.33
C GLN A 51 6.32 6.13 6.07
N ALA A 52 5.51 5.27 6.67
CA ALA A 52 5.92 3.97 7.16
C ALA A 52 4.94 2.92 6.63
N TRP A 53 5.46 1.93 5.92
CA TRP A 53 4.71 0.83 5.34
C TRP A 53 5.01 -0.43 6.11
N ARG A 54 4.04 -0.93 6.84
CA ARG A 54 4.17 -2.17 7.60
C ARG A 54 3.47 -3.29 6.85
N PHE A 55 4.26 -4.22 6.34
CA PHE A 55 3.76 -5.38 5.61
C PHE A 55 2.98 -6.33 6.52
N ASP A 56 2.06 -7.09 5.95
CA ASP A 56 1.30 -8.11 6.67
C ASP A 56 2.21 -9.19 7.31
N PRO A 57 1.71 -9.96 8.28
CA PRO A 57 2.53 -10.95 8.98
C PRO A 57 3.07 -12.06 8.08
N PHE A 58 2.31 -12.48 7.07
CA PHE A 58 2.70 -13.59 6.20
C PHE A 58 3.84 -13.17 5.25
N TYR A 59 3.67 -12.05 4.57
CA TYR A 59 4.72 -11.49 3.69
C TYR A 59 5.98 -11.15 4.49
N SER A 60 5.81 -10.58 5.69
CA SER A 60 6.92 -10.27 6.59
C SER A 60 7.69 -11.51 7.03
N LEU A 61 6.98 -12.62 7.32
CA LEU A 61 7.62 -13.87 7.72
C LEU A 61 8.54 -14.41 6.61
N VAL A 62 8.06 -14.39 5.36
CA VAL A 62 8.86 -14.83 4.21
C VAL A 62 10.12 -14.00 4.08
N LEU A 63 10.01 -12.67 4.15
CA LEU A 63 11.18 -11.77 4.07
C LEU A 63 12.16 -12.00 5.22
N ILE A 64 11.67 -12.14 6.46
CA ILE A 64 12.51 -12.38 7.64
C ILE A 64 13.27 -13.70 7.49
N GLU A 65 12.59 -14.77 7.09
CA GLU A 65 13.25 -16.06 6.90
C GLU A 65 14.31 -16.03 5.79
N GLU A 66 14.05 -15.29 4.71
CA GLU A 66 15.01 -15.13 3.62
C GLU A 66 16.24 -14.36 4.08
N LEU A 67 16.06 -13.25 4.79
CA LEU A 67 17.14 -12.47 5.37
C LEU A 67 17.96 -13.27 6.40
N GLU A 68 17.31 -14.05 7.26
CA GLU A 68 17.98 -14.87 8.27
C GLU A 68 18.76 -16.05 7.67
N ARG A 69 18.28 -16.64 6.55
CA ARG A 69 18.97 -17.71 5.83
C ARG A 69 20.12 -17.22 4.94
N GLY A 70 20.15 -15.96 4.56
CA GLY A 70 21.08 -15.40 3.58
C GLY A 70 22.54 -15.33 4.03
N GLY A 71 22.90 -15.70 5.28
CA GLY A 71 24.27 -15.70 5.77
C GLY A 71 24.40 -15.59 7.29
N PRO A 72 25.62 -15.31 7.79
CA PRO A 72 25.89 -15.19 9.21
C PRO A 72 25.04 -14.13 9.89
N LYS A 73 24.64 -14.40 11.15
CA LYS A 73 23.80 -13.48 11.94
C LYS A 73 24.47 -12.09 12.13
N ALA A 74 25.79 -12.04 12.17
CA ALA A 74 26.54 -10.78 12.32
C ALA A 74 26.36 -9.81 11.14
N GLU A 75 25.93 -10.32 9.96
CA GLU A 75 25.70 -9.52 8.75
C GLU A 75 24.20 -9.25 8.49
N LEU A 76 23.35 -9.56 9.45
CA LEU A 76 21.91 -9.44 9.27
C LEU A 76 21.47 -7.98 9.03
N GLU A 77 22.03 -7.02 9.75
CA GLU A 77 21.73 -5.60 9.56
C GLU A 77 22.12 -5.11 8.17
N GLU A 78 23.28 -5.52 7.67
CA GLU A 78 23.70 -5.19 6.30
C GLU A 78 22.72 -5.74 5.26
N ARG A 79 22.19 -6.94 5.45
CA ARG A 79 21.16 -7.50 4.55
C ARG A 79 19.84 -6.72 4.62
N TYR A 80 19.45 -6.21 5.81
CA TYR A 80 18.31 -5.30 5.91
C TYR A 80 18.53 -4.01 5.13
N ASP A 81 19.73 -3.41 5.23
CA ASP A 81 20.08 -2.19 4.49
C ASP A 81 20.13 -2.42 2.98
N GLN A 82 20.66 -3.55 2.53
CA GLN A 82 20.66 -3.94 1.12
C GLN A 82 19.23 -4.08 0.59
N LEU A 83 18.36 -4.82 1.30
CA LEU A 83 16.95 -4.96 0.91
C LEU A 83 16.23 -3.63 0.92
N ALA A 84 16.47 -2.75 1.90
CA ALA A 84 15.91 -1.40 1.94
C ALA A 84 16.30 -0.60 0.69
N SER A 85 17.58 -0.65 0.31
CA SER A 85 18.10 0.01 -0.88
C SER A 85 17.46 -0.51 -2.17
N GLU A 86 17.30 -1.83 -2.29
CA GLU A 86 16.62 -2.44 -3.44
C GLU A 86 15.16 -2.02 -3.55
N ILE A 87 14.41 -2.06 -2.43
CA ILE A 87 13.02 -1.61 -2.38
C ILE A 87 12.91 -0.15 -2.81
N VAL A 88 13.73 0.73 -2.25
CA VAL A 88 13.71 2.17 -2.55
C VAL A 88 14.07 2.44 -4.01
N ASN A 89 15.09 1.78 -4.55
CA ASN A 89 15.48 1.94 -5.95
C ASN A 89 14.35 1.52 -6.90
N ASN A 90 13.67 0.41 -6.62
CA ASN A 90 12.55 -0.07 -7.43
C ASN A 90 11.32 0.85 -7.35
N LEU A 91 11.03 1.39 -6.16
CA LEU A 91 9.83 2.21 -5.93
C LEU A 91 10.01 3.68 -6.30
N ASN A 92 11.25 4.20 -6.39
CA ASN A 92 11.50 5.58 -6.83
C ASN A 92 10.91 5.88 -8.22
N GLY A 93 10.95 4.91 -9.14
CA GLY A 93 10.40 5.05 -10.48
C GLY A 93 8.88 5.22 -10.55
N VAL A 94 8.17 4.73 -9.52
CA VAL A 94 6.70 4.80 -9.38
C VAL A 94 6.26 5.71 -8.23
N HIS A 95 7.18 6.55 -7.74
CA HIS A 95 6.95 7.50 -6.63
C HIS A 95 6.29 6.84 -5.42
N PHE A 96 6.68 5.61 -5.07
CA PHE A 96 6.11 4.85 -3.97
C PHE A 96 4.58 4.79 -4.05
N PHE A 97 4.05 4.53 -5.26
CA PHE A 97 2.61 4.46 -5.50
C PHE A 97 1.81 5.67 -5.01
N THR A 98 2.47 6.79 -4.75
CA THR A 98 1.87 7.99 -4.18
C THR A 98 1.46 8.97 -5.28
N GLN A 99 0.17 9.22 -5.40
CA GLN A 99 -0.41 10.23 -6.27
C GLN A 99 -0.77 11.45 -5.43
N GLY A 100 -0.42 12.64 -5.90
CA GLY A 100 -0.72 13.90 -5.23
C GLY A 100 -1.29 14.92 -6.21
N GLN A 101 -2.26 15.74 -5.76
CA GLN A 101 -2.91 16.75 -6.58
C GLN A 101 -3.36 17.96 -5.77
N LEU A 102 -3.05 19.16 -6.28
CA LEU A 102 -3.62 20.42 -5.81
C LEU A 102 -4.94 20.70 -6.53
N PHE A 103 -5.96 21.07 -5.77
CA PHE A 103 -7.28 21.44 -6.28
C PHE A 103 -7.42 22.96 -6.30
N LEU A 104 -6.96 23.59 -7.38
CA LEU A 104 -7.13 25.04 -7.61
C LEU A 104 -8.59 25.34 -7.95
N SER A 105 -9.02 26.57 -7.70
CA SER A 105 -10.40 27.03 -7.86
C SER A 105 -10.97 26.84 -9.27
N GLU A 106 -10.12 26.78 -10.30
CA GLU A 106 -10.49 26.43 -11.66
C GLU A 106 -10.11 24.98 -11.96
N PRO A 107 -11.06 24.11 -12.35
CA PRO A 107 -10.79 22.70 -12.65
C PRO A 107 -9.72 22.47 -13.74
N SER A 108 -9.53 23.44 -14.62
CA SER A 108 -8.50 23.44 -15.68
C SER A 108 -7.06 23.61 -15.13
N LEU A 109 -6.91 24.05 -13.88
CA LEU A 109 -5.62 24.33 -13.24
C LEU A 109 -5.21 23.29 -12.19
N GLN A 110 -5.82 22.08 -12.21
CA GLN A 110 -5.39 20.99 -11.34
C GLN A 110 -3.93 20.66 -11.62
N SER A 111 -3.08 20.78 -10.61
CA SER A 111 -1.66 20.49 -10.72
C SER A 111 -1.33 19.20 -9.99
N LYS A 112 -0.76 18.22 -10.73
CA LYS A 112 -0.20 17.01 -10.11
C LYS A 112 1.03 17.38 -9.31
N ALA A 113 1.17 16.77 -8.13
CA ALA A 113 2.37 16.91 -7.34
C ALA A 113 3.57 16.29 -8.07
N SER A 114 4.69 16.97 -8.00
CA SER A 114 5.97 16.47 -8.50
C SER A 114 6.78 15.96 -7.31
N TRP A 115 6.99 14.65 -7.26
CA TRP A 115 7.73 13.99 -6.19
C TRP A 115 9.23 13.93 -6.50
N GLY A 116 10.03 14.12 -5.47
CA GLY A 116 11.48 13.92 -5.52
C GLY A 116 11.89 12.48 -5.23
N LYS A 117 13.19 12.25 -5.18
CA LYS A 117 13.74 10.95 -4.82
C LYS A 117 13.76 10.75 -3.31
N VAL A 118 13.42 9.54 -2.88
CA VAL A 118 13.65 9.11 -1.51
C VAL A 118 15.15 8.80 -1.33
N THR A 119 15.75 9.45 -0.36
CA THR A 119 17.16 9.27 0.03
C THR A 119 17.32 8.97 1.52
N ASP A 120 16.29 9.26 2.32
CA ASP A 120 16.21 8.98 3.76
C ASP A 120 15.21 7.86 3.98
N TYR A 121 15.73 6.68 4.33
CA TYR A 121 14.92 5.48 4.51
C TYR A 121 15.59 4.48 5.46
N THR A 122 14.77 3.61 6.05
CA THR A 122 15.24 2.49 6.87
C THR A 122 14.25 1.34 6.81
N LEU A 123 14.75 0.10 6.85
CA LEU A 123 13.95 -1.10 6.95
C LEU A 123 14.12 -1.68 8.36
N LEU A 124 13.02 -1.94 9.03
CA LEU A 124 13.01 -2.37 10.42
C LEU A 124 12.17 -3.63 10.59
N ARG A 125 12.58 -4.47 11.54
CA ARG A 125 11.72 -5.52 12.06
C ARG A 125 11.00 -5.02 13.31
N ILE A 126 9.67 -4.97 13.26
CA ILE A 126 8.81 -4.58 14.38
C ILE A 126 8.03 -5.82 14.84
N GLY A 127 8.55 -6.50 15.87
CA GLY A 127 8.02 -7.78 16.31
C GLY A 127 8.20 -8.87 15.25
N GLN A 128 7.11 -9.33 14.65
CA GLN A 128 7.11 -10.33 13.57
C GLN A 128 6.80 -9.73 12.20
N ARG A 129 6.81 -8.39 12.08
CA ARG A 129 6.51 -7.70 10.83
C ARG A 129 7.69 -6.85 10.39
N ILE A 130 7.81 -6.69 9.08
CA ILE A 130 8.76 -5.77 8.43
C ILE A 130 8.05 -4.44 8.20
N GLU A 131 8.78 -3.35 8.46
CA GLU A 131 8.32 -1.98 8.20
C GLU A 131 9.43 -1.20 7.50
N ILE A 132 9.12 -0.62 6.34
CA ILE A 132 9.99 0.37 5.69
C ILE A 132 9.50 1.77 6.02
N LYS A 133 10.42 2.63 6.48
CA LYS A 133 10.18 4.06 6.73
C LYS A 133 10.97 4.87 5.73
N PHE A 134 10.37 5.93 5.22
CA PHE A 134 11.04 6.82 4.28
C PHE A 134 10.36 8.21 4.26
N PHE A 135 11.10 9.19 3.77
CA PHE A 135 10.55 10.51 3.46
C PHE A 135 10.45 10.68 1.95
N LEU A 136 9.22 10.86 1.44
CA LEU A 136 8.94 11.17 0.04
C LEU A 136 8.81 12.69 -0.10
N PRO A 137 9.85 13.40 -0.59
CA PRO A 137 9.82 14.84 -0.71
C PRO A 137 9.00 15.29 -1.92
N LEU A 138 8.43 16.48 -1.84
CA LEU A 138 7.99 17.23 -3.01
C LEU A 138 9.20 17.90 -3.66
N ASN A 139 9.26 17.95 -4.99
CA ASN A 139 10.31 18.69 -5.71
C ASN A 139 10.26 20.21 -5.41
N GLN A 140 9.07 20.72 -5.12
CA GLN A 140 8.86 22.09 -4.66
C GLN A 140 7.85 22.08 -3.51
N PRO A 141 8.12 22.81 -2.41
CA PRO A 141 7.16 22.97 -1.32
C PRO A 141 5.83 23.54 -1.82
N LEU A 142 4.73 23.13 -1.20
CA LEU A 142 3.37 23.54 -1.58
C LEU A 142 2.71 24.33 -0.47
N LEU A 143 2.20 25.52 -0.80
CA LEU A 143 1.44 26.36 0.12
C LEU A 143 -0.04 25.91 0.12
N LEU A 144 -0.48 25.29 1.22
CA LEU A 144 -1.82 24.71 1.34
C LEU A 144 -2.95 25.73 1.55
N THR A 145 -2.61 26.99 1.89
CA THR A 145 -3.59 28.07 1.99
C THR A 145 -4.12 28.52 0.62
N ALA A 146 -3.41 28.19 -0.46
CA ALA A 146 -3.84 28.53 -1.81
C ALA A 146 -4.88 27.54 -2.35
N ALA A 147 -4.79 26.27 -1.98
CA ALA A 147 -5.70 25.23 -2.40
C ALA A 147 -5.53 23.95 -1.54
N PRO A 148 -6.59 23.15 -1.35
CA PRO A 148 -6.46 21.83 -0.75
C PRO A 148 -5.55 20.93 -1.57
N PHE A 149 -4.75 20.13 -0.88
CA PHE A 149 -3.92 19.09 -1.48
C PHE A 149 -4.47 17.71 -1.15
N ASN A 150 -4.71 16.89 -2.14
CA ASN A 150 -5.12 15.52 -1.96
C ASN A 150 -3.98 14.58 -2.32
N TYR A 151 -3.83 13.49 -1.54
CA TYR A 151 -2.99 12.37 -1.95
C TYR A 151 -3.71 11.04 -1.75
N GLN A 152 -3.28 10.05 -2.52
CA GLN A 152 -3.67 8.66 -2.43
C GLN A 152 -2.42 7.80 -2.59
N ILE A 153 -2.37 6.67 -1.88
CA ILE A 153 -1.27 5.70 -1.95
C ILE A 153 -1.88 4.37 -2.32
N TYR A 154 -1.58 3.85 -3.50
CA TYR A 154 -2.18 2.62 -4.00
C TYR A 154 -1.35 1.97 -5.10
N ASP A 155 -1.34 0.64 -5.12
CA ASP A 155 -0.88 -0.13 -6.26
C ASP A 155 -1.95 -0.10 -7.37
N PRO A 156 -1.65 0.44 -8.57
CA PRO A 156 -2.63 0.50 -9.65
C PRO A 156 -3.24 -0.84 -10.02
N THR A 157 -2.48 -1.94 -9.87
CA THR A 157 -2.95 -3.30 -10.20
C THR A 157 -3.81 -3.94 -9.12
N TYR A 158 -3.85 -3.33 -7.91
CA TYR A 158 -4.49 -3.88 -6.70
C TYR A 158 -3.91 -5.22 -6.25
N TYR A 159 -2.68 -5.53 -6.64
CA TYR A 159 -1.96 -6.68 -6.09
C TYR A 159 -1.62 -6.47 -4.61
N ILE A 160 -1.35 -5.21 -4.24
CA ILE A 160 -1.10 -4.76 -2.87
C ILE A 160 -2.25 -3.88 -2.41
N GLU A 161 -2.94 -4.25 -1.33
CA GLU A 161 -3.86 -3.36 -0.63
C GLU A 161 -3.09 -2.48 0.34
N MET A 162 -3.29 -1.17 0.24
CA MET A 162 -2.57 -0.17 1.00
C MET A 162 -3.58 0.73 1.73
N LEU A 163 -3.74 0.53 3.04
CA LEU A 163 -4.70 1.28 3.85
C LEU A 163 -4.02 1.90 5.06
N HIS A 164 -4.48 3.07 5.46
CA HIS A 164 -3.99 3.69 6.69
C HIS A 164 -4.33 2.82 7.90
N ALA A 165 -3.34 2.59 8.77
CA ALA A 165 -3.56 1.83 9.99
C ALA A 165 -4.67 2.46 10.84
N LEU A 166 -5.53 1.63 11.45
CA LEU A 166 -6.64 2.10 12.28
C LEU A 166 -6.18 3.05 13.39
N GLU A 167 -5.01 2.76 13.98
CA GLU A 167 -4.39 3.61 14.98
C GLU A 167 -3.17 4.32 14.39
N ALA A 168 -3.13 5.65 14.51
CA ALA A 168 -2.03 6.49 14.05
C ALA A 168 -1.65 6.33 12.54
N GLY A 169 -2.60 5.91 11.71
CA GLY A 169 -2.39 5.79 10.26
C GLY A 169 -2.17 7.15 9.59
N LEU A 170 -2.80 8.20 10.09
CA LEU A 170 -2.61 9.58 9.65
C LEU A 170 -2.18 10.44 10.86
N ASP A 171 -0.91 10.88 10.87
CA ASP A 171 -0.34 11.75 11.91
C ASP A 171 -0.33 13.21 11.44
N SER A 172 -1.26 14.02 11.95
CA SER A 172 -1.38 15.44 11.64
C SER A 172 -0.58 16.35 12.58
N THR A 173 0.23 15.81 13.50
CA THR A 173 0.91 16.59 14.55
C THR A 173 1.98 17.55 14.01
N ALA A 174 2.46 17.36 12.78
CA ALA A 174 3.42 18.24 12.13
C ALA A 174 2.78 19.28 11.19
N LEU A 175 1.44 19.33 11.13
CA LEU A 175 0.74 20.36 10.41
C LEU A 175 0.80 21.70 11.16
N SER A 176 0.90 22.78 10.40
CA SER A 176 0.85 24.14 10.94
C SER A 176 -0.52 24.43 11.58
N GLN A 177 -0.55 25.39 12.50
CA GLN A 177 -1.80 25.85 13.12
C GLN A 177 -2.79 26.32 12.03
N GLY A 178 -4.04 25.91 12.13
CA GLY A 178 -5.08 26.19 11.14
C GLY A 178 -5.12 25.21 9.97
N CYS A 179 -4.20 24.24 9.92
CA CYS A 179 -4.24 23.18 8.92
C CYS A 179 -4.87 21.88 9.48
N ALA A 180 -5.54 21.15 8.61
CA ALA A 180 -6.20 19.89 8.93
C ALA A 180 -5.87 18.82 7.89
N ALA A 181 -5.95 17.55 8.32
CA ALA A 181 -5.87 16.39 7.46
C ALA A 181 -7.13 15.54 7.64
N GLN A 182 -7.76 15.17 6.54
CA GLN A 182 -8.96 14.34 6.54
C GLN A 182 -8.74 13.08 5.71
N LEU A 183 -8.94 11.92 6.31
CA LEU A 183 -8.93 10.61 5.64
C LEU A 183 -10.35 10.24 5.20
N THR A 184 -10.50 9.88 3.93
CA THR A 184 -11.76 9.43 3.33
C THR A 184 -11.59 8.02 2.81
N ALA A 185 -12.40 7.09 3.31
CA ALA A 185 -12.41 5.70 2.87
C ALA A 185 -12.96 5.56 1.44
N PRO A 186 -12.48 4.60 0.65
CA PRO A 186 -13.02 4.29 -0.67
C PRO A 186 -14.44 3.72 -0.56
N LYS A 187 -15.20 3.83 -1.67
CA LYS A 187 -16.54 3.27 -1.80
C LYS A 187 -16.67 2.54 -3.13
N PRO A 188 -15.96 1.42 -3.33
CA PRO A 188 -16.06 0.67 -4.57
C PRO A 188 -17.46 0.08 -4.75
N SER A 189 -17.93 -0.04 -5.99
CA SER A 189 -19.19 -0.71 -6.30
C SER A 189 -19.08 -2.22 -6.08
N ALA A 190 -20.24 -2.91 -5.92
CA ALA A 190 -20.26 -4.35 -5.78
C ALA A 190 -19.58 -5.06 -6.95
N ASP A 191 -19.78 -4.58 -8.18
CA ASP A 191 -19.18 -5.14 -9.40
C ASP A 191 -17.65 -5.00 -9.39
N LEU A 192 -17.09 -3.89 -8.87
CA LEU A 192 -15.65 -3.71 -8.73
C LEU A 192 -15.06 -4.66 -7.69
N ILE A 193 -15.79 -4.88 -6.59
CA ILE A 193 -15.39 -5.84 -5.55
C ILE A 193 -15.37 -7.25 -6.14
N GLU A 194 -16.44 -7.65 -6.85
CA GLU A 194 -16.52 -8.97 -7.50
C GLU A 194 -15.39 -9.15 -8.52
N LYS A 195 -15.14 -8.13 -9.35
CA LYS A 195 -14.05 -8.13 -10.32
C LYS A 195 -12.69 -8.31 -9.64
N ALA A 196 -12.40 -7.57 -8.56
CA ALA A 196 -11.15 -7.70 -7.82
C ALA A 196 -10.98 -9.11 -7.21
N LEU A 197 -12.05 -9.66 -6.64
CA LEU A 197 -12.05 -11.00 -6.05
C LEU A 197 -11.92 -12.13 -7.08
N SER A 198 -12.26 -11.87 -8.35
CA SER A 198 -12.19 -12.89 -9.42
C SER A 198 -10.82 -12.98 -10.09
N LEU A 199 -9.91 -12.04 -9.84
CA LEU A 199 -8.57 -12.06 -10.43
C LEU A 199 -7.71 -13.18 -9.84
N ASP A 200 -7.01 -13.93 -10.71
CA ASP A 200 -5.99 -14.91 -10.33
C ASP A 200 -4.65 -14.20 -10.05
N LYS A 201 -3.73 -14.90 -9.38
CA LYS A 201 -2.37 -14.44 -9.05
C LYS A 201 -1.55 -13.98 -10.25
N THR A 202 -1.87 -14.51 -11.43
CA THR A 202 -1.15 -14.25 -12.69
C THR A 202 -1.90 -13.31 -13.62
N GLU A 203 -3.14 -12.96 -13.29
CA GLU A 203 -3.96 -12.07 -14.10
C GLU A 203 -3.71 -10.61 -13.73
N THR A 204 -3.44 -9.82 -14.75
CA THR A 204 -3.47 -8.36 -14.62
C THR A 204 -4.91 -7.91 -14.87
N ALA A 205 -5.44 -7.05 -14.01
CA ALA A 205 -6.75 -6.46 -14.22
C ALA A 205 -6.82 -5.82 -15.62
N GLU A 206 -7.94 -6.01 -16.32
CA GLU A 206 -8.20 -5.30 -17.61
C GLU A 206 -8.18 -3.78 -17.42
N ASP A 207 -8.60 -3.30 -16.22
CA ASP A 207 -8.51 -1.91 -15.83
C ASP A 207 -7.14 -1.67 -15.17
N PRO A 208 -6.23 -0.92 -15.83
CA PRO A 208 -4.89 -0.65 -15.29
C PRO A 208 -4.89 0.28 -14.07
N GLN A 209 -6.06 0.74 -13.62
CA GLN A 209 -6.26 1.61 -12.47
C GLN A 209 -7.19 1.00 -11.42
N LEU A 210 -7.32 -0.33 -11.39
CA LEU A 210 -8.22 -1.03 -10.45
C LEU A 210 -7.98 -0.59 -9.01
N GLY A 211 -6.71 -0.48 -8.58
CA GLY A 211 -6.36 -0.07 -7.22
C GLY A 211 -6.85 1.32 -6.82
N LEU A 212 -7.06 2.23 -7.78
CA LEU A 212 -7.58 3.57 -7.49
C LEU A 212 -8.97 3.54 -6.82
N TYR A 213 -9.81 2.58 -7.20
CA TYR A 213 -11.18 2.46 -6.66
C TYR A 213 -11.19 1.98 -5.20
N PHE A 214 -10.10 1.35 -4.77
CA PHE A 214 -9.92 0.84 -3.40
C PHE A 214 -9.02 1.74 -2.55
N ALA A 215 -8.47 2.81 -3.14
CA ALA A 215 -7.53 3.71 -2.48
C ALA A 215 -8.24 4.69 -1.53
N GLU A 216 -7.76 4.80 -0.31
CA GLU A 216 -8.11 5.89 0.59
C GLU A 216 -7.59 7.23 0.06
N ARG A 217 -8.33 8.30 0.34
CA ARG A 217 -7.91 9.68 -0.01
C ARG A 217 -7.67 10.49 1.24
N VAL A 218 -6.53 11.14 1.31
CA VAL A 218 -6.25 12.15 2.32
C VAL A 218 -6.32 13.53 1.70
N THR A 219 -7.07 14.43 2.33
CA THR A 219 -7.15 15.84 1.99
C THR A 219 -6.42 16.64 3.07
N LEU A 220 -5.47 17.45 2.65
CA LEU A 220 -4.78 18.43 3.49
C LEU A 220 -5.25 19.82 3.09
N GLU A 221 -5.69 20.61 4.06
CA GLU A 221 -6.14 21.98 3.84
C GLU A 221 -5.73 22.88 5.00
N CYS A 222 -5.50 24.15 4.71
CA CYS A 222 -5.23 25.18 5.72
C CYS A 222 -6.26 26.30 5.56
N LEU A 223 -6.84 26.71 6.68
CA LEU A 223 -7.70 27.90 6.72
C LEU A 223 -6.83 29.15 6.69
N ASN A 224 -7.24 30.14 5.90
CA ASN A 224 -6.64 31.48 5.85
C ASN A 224 -6.96 32.28 7.10
#